data_27bc21128a44b5cd3c8dd2fe389340dd
#
_entry.id   27bc21128a44b5cd3c8dd2fe389340dd
#
_cell.length_a   1.000
_cell.length_b   1.000
_cell.length_c   1.000
_cell.angle_alpha   90.00
_cell.angle_beta   90.00
_cell.angle_gamma   90.00
#
_symmetry.space_group_name_H-M   'P 1'
#
loop_
_entity.id
_entity.type
_entity.pdbx_description
1 polymer ?
#
loop_
_entity_poly.entity_id
_entity_poly.type
_entity_poly.pdbx_seq_one_letter_code
_entity_poly.pdbx_strand_id
1 'polypeptide(L)'
;MKREVAGPPPVPDVRRSNRVLGTGEFSWSMSVNQANKGGKLVAKQRIRIRLKAFDHRLLDASAEKIVDTAKRTGAVVSGPIPLPTERNIYTVLRSVHIHKDSREQFEMRTHKRLIDILEPTPKTVDALMRLDLPAAVDIEIKL
;
A
#
# COMPACT_ATOMS: atom_id res chain seq x y z
N MET A 1 -54.66 -8.69 0.02
CA MET A 1 -53.56 -8.51 -0.92
C MET A 1 -52.28 -9.08 -0.33
N LYS A 2 -51.92 -10.29 -0.72
CA LYS A 2 -50.68 -10.99 -0.27
C LYS A 2 -49.58 -10.62 -1.25
N ARG A 3 -48.51 -9.99 -0.75
CA ARG A 3 -47.30 -9.71 -1.52
C ARG A 3 -46.46 -10.99 -1.56
N GLU A 4 -46.34 -11.53 -2.74
CA GLU A 4 -45.48 -12.66 -3.08
C GLU A 4 -44.01 -12.18 -3.07
N VAL A 5 -43.19 -12.78 -2.17
CA VAL A 5 -41.76 -12.51 -2.09
C VAL A 5 -41.08 -13.42 -3.10
N ALA A 6 -40.57 -12.80 -4.17
CA ALA A 6 -39.77 -13.50 -5.17
C ALA A 6 -38.45 -13.98 -4.55
N GLY A 7 -38.20 -15.28 -4.65
CA GLY A 7 -36.95 -15.89 -4.19
C GLY A 7 -35.75 -15.55 -5.10
N PRO A 8 -34.53 -15.74 -4.60
CA PRO A 8 -33.32 -15.43 -5.35
C PRO A 8 -33.17 -16.33 -6.59
N PRO A 9 -32.53 -15.82 -7.66
CA PRO A 9 -32.33 -16.53 -8.91
C PRO A 9 -31.41 -17.74 -8.73
N PRO A 10 -31.61 -18.84 -9.52
CA PRO A 10 -30.80 -20.05 -9.40
C PRO A 10 -29.36 -19.83 -9.88
N VAL A 11 -28.41 -20.38 -9.11
CA VAL A 11 -26.96 -20.36 -9.41
C VAL A 11 -26.68 -21.32 -10.57
N PRO A 12 -25.93 -20.93 -11.62
CA PRO A 12 -25.61 -21.85 -12.71
C PRO A 12 -24.66 -22.97 -12.24
N ASP A 13 -25.08 -24.22 -12.49
CA ASP A 13 -24.32 -25.44 -12.24
C ASP A 13 -23.15 -25.57 -13.24
N VAL A 14 -21.91 -25.40 -12.75
CA VAL A 14 -20.64 -25.49 -13.52
C VAL A 14 -20.11 -26.93 -13.61
N ARG A 15 -20.98 -27.95 -13.56
CA ARG A 15 -20.53 -29.32 -13.77
C ARG A 15 -21.29 -29.95 -14.93
N ARG A 16 -20.76 -29.82 -16.16
CA ARG A 16 -20.81 -30.79 -17.26
C ARG A 16 -20.49 -30.15 -18.59
N SER A 17 -19.24 -30.26 -19.05
CA SER A 17 -18.99 -30.68 -20.43
C SER A 17 -17.47 -30.92 -20.62
N ASN A 18 -17.00 -32.06 -20.11
CA ASN A 18 -15.86 -32.72 -20.72
C ASN A 18 -16.38 -33.43 -21.98
N ARG A 19 -16.25 -32.80 -23.13
CA ARG A 19 -16.31 -33.50 -24.40
C ARG A 19 -14.93 -33.43 -25.06
N VAL A 20 -14.21 -34.51 -24.86
CA VAL A 20 -13.01 -34.88 -25.61
C VAL A 20 -13.37 -34.99 -27.09
N LEU A 21 -12.74 -34.23 -27.98
CA LEU A 21 -12.54 -34.57 -29.37
C LEU A 21 -11.55 -33.59 -30.01
N GLY A 22 -10.46 -34.11 -30.55
CA GLY A 22 -9.61 -33.37 -31.46
C GLY A 22 -8.13 -33.42 -31.12
N THR A 23 -7.48 -34.52 -31.56
CA THR A 23 -6.04 -34.60 -31.83
C THR A 23 -5.66 -33.52 -32.82
N GLY A 24 -5.22 -32.38 -32.34
CA GLY A 24 -4.55 -31.36 -33.12
C GLY A 24 -3.20 -31.11 -32.47
N GLU A 25 -2.16 -31.54 -33.13
CA GLU A 25 -0.77 -31.27 -32.77
C GLU A 25 -0.58 -29.75 -32.71
N PHE A 26 -0.74 -29.16 -31.53
CA PHE A 26 -0.25 -27.83 -31.28
C PHE A 26 1.24 -27.91 -31.03
N SER A 27 1.98 -27.80 -32.15
CA SER A 27 3.39 -27.50 -32.15
C SER A 27 3.61 -26.19 -31.40
N TRP A 28 3.93 -26.29 -30.12
CA TRP A 28 4.54 -25.19 -29.38
C TRP A 28 5.96 -25.05 -29.88
N SER A 29 6.11 -24.30 -30.98
CA SER A 29 7.41 -23.74 -31.30
C SER A 29 7.77 -22.81 -30.13
N MET A 30 8.52 -23.36 -29.19
CA MET A 30 9.32 -22.62 -28.24
C MET A 30 10.24 -21.70 -29.06
N SER A 31 9.80 -20.49 -29.32
CA SER A 31 10.70 -19.39 -29.60
C SER A 31 11.27 -18.89 -28.27
N VAL A 32 11.97 -19.81 -27.61
CA VAL A 32 12.98 -19.46 -26.62
C VAL A 32 14.20 -19.13 -27.41
N ASN A 33 14.39 -17.87 -27.75
CA ASN A 33 15.72 -17.28 -27.93
C ASN A 33 15.58 -15.83 -28.36
N GLN A 34 15.32 -14.97 -27.42
CA GLN A 34 16.18 -13.80 -27.43
C GLN A 34 16.79 -13.69 -26.04
N ALA A 35 17.93 -14.34 -25.94
CA ALA A 35 18.92 -14.08 -24.93
C ALA A 35 19.14 -12.57 -24.88
N ASN A 36 18.65 -11.97 -23.84
CA ASN A 36 18.93 -10.60 -23.47
C ASN A 36 20.41 -10.55 -23.11
N LYS A 37 21.24 -10.35 -24.14
CA LYS A 37 22.67 -10.11 -24.01
C LYS A 37 22.84 -8.90 -23.11
N GLY A 38 23.31 -9.15 -21.88
CA GLY A 38 24.19 -8.23 -21.16
C GLY A 38 23.72 -6.79 -21.02
N GLY A 39 22.45 -6.52 -20.82
CA GLY A 39 22.01 -5.26 -20.23
C GLY A 39 22.39 -5.31 -18.75
N LYS A 40 23.51 -4.66 -18.39
CA LYS A 40 23.81 -4.26 -17.02
C LYS A 40 22.52 -3.75 -16.44
N LEU A 41 21.93 -4.47 -15.49
CA LEU A 41 20.79 -3.99 -14.72
C LEU A 41 21.27 -2.73 -14.00
N VAL A 42 21.14 -1.60 -14.66
CA VAL A 42 21.28 -0.30 -14.01
C VAL A 42 20.18 -0.32 -12.98
N ALA A 43 20.55 -0.53 -11.73
CA ALA A 43 19.63 -0.47 -10.61
C ALA A 43 18.96 0.91 -10.73
N LYS A 44 17.69 0.92 -11.17
CA LYS A 44 16.93 2.16 -11.24
C LYS A 44 16.94 2.74 -9.82
N GLN A 45 17.59 3.87 -9.65
CA GLN A 45 17.61 4.57 -8.38
C GLN A 45 16.16 4.84 -7.99
N ARG A 46 15.82 4.43 -6.78
CA ARG A 46 14.47 4.58 -6.25
C ARG A 46 14.58 5.10 -4.83
N ILE A 47 13.85 6.15 -4.53
CA ILE A 47 13.71 6.67 -3.18
C ILE A 47 12.43 6.14 -2.58
N ARG A 48 12.53 5.47 -1.45
CA ARG A 48 11.41 4.98 -0.68
C ARG A 48 11.19 5.84 0.54
N ILE A 49 10.04 6.49 0.61
CA ILE A 49 9.62 7.35 1.70
C ILE A 49 8.56 6.64 2.51
N ARG A 50 8.81 6.50 3.80
CA ARG A 50 7.83 5.98 4.75
C ARG A 50 7.43 7.09 5.70
N LEU A 51 6.13 7.38 5.75
CA LEU A 51 5.53 8.35 6.64
C LEU A 51 4.84 7.65 7.80
N LYS A 52 4.97 8.19 9.00
CA LYS A 52 4.30 7.71 10.20
C LYS A 52 3.68 8.89 10.94
N ALA A 53 2.46 8.75 11.41
CA ALA A 53 1.82 9.75 12.28
C ALA A 53 0.69 9.11 13.09
N PHE A 54 0.30 9.77 14.16
CA PHE A 54 -0.86 9.38 14.97
C PHE A 54 -2.17 9.90 14.35
N ASP A 55 -2.12 11.04 13.65
CA ASP A 55 -3.26 11.60 12.93
C ASP A 55 -3.19 11.25 11.44
N HIS A 56 -4.21 10.53 10.96
CA HIS A 56 -4.31 10.15 9.56
C HIS A 56 -4.53 11.33 8.61
N ARG A 57 -5.24 12.40 9.07
CA ARG A 57 -5.53 13.57 8.24
C ARG A 57 -4.26 14.36 7.91
N LEU A 58 -3.44 14.60 8.93
CA LEU A 58 -2.15 15.28 8.75
C LEU A 58 -1.20 14.44 7.91
N LEU A 59 -1.24 13.11 8.08
CA LEU A 59 -0.45 12.17 7.32
C LEU A 59 -0.81 12.20 5.83
N ASP A 60 -2.10 12.17 5.50
CA ASP A 60 -2.58 12.17 4.12
C ASP A 60 -2.29 13.52 3.43
N ALA A 61 -2.51 14.64 4.10
CA ALA A 61 -2.15 15.96 3.59
C ALA A 61 -0.65 16.12 3.34
N SER A 62 0.19 15.53 4.19
CA SER A 62 1.65 15.52 4.02
C SER A 62 2.06 14.63 2.85
N ALA A 63 1.42 13.48 2.69
CA ALA A 63 1.67 12.57 1.57
C ALA A 63 1.33 13.24 0.23
N GLU A 64 0.21 13.95 0.14
CA GLU A 64 -0.17 14.71 -1.06
C GLU A 64 0.87 15.79 -1.40
N LYS A 65 1.32 16.57 -0.43
CA LYS A 65 2.38 17.59 -0.64
C LYS A 65 3.67 17.00 -1.19
N ILE A 66 4.09 15.84 -0.68
CA ILE A 66 5.28 15.13 -1.16
C ILE A 66 5.09 14.67 -2.62
N VAL A 67 3.94 14.07 -2.93
CA VAL A 67 3.61 13.59 -4.27
C VAL A 67 3.59 14.75 -5.27
N ASP A 68 2.95 15.86 -4.93
CA ASP A 68 2.85 17.04 -5.80
C ASP A 68 4.23 17.67 -6.05
N THR A 69 5.08 17.74 -5.01
CA THR A 69 6.45 18.25 -5.15
C THR A 69 7.27 17.33 -6.05
N ALA A 70 7.18 16.01 -5.87
CA ALA A 70 7.90 15.06 -6.70
C ALA A 70 7.42 15.09 -8.16
N LYS A 71 6.12 15.17 -8.42
CA LYS A 71 5.54 15.33 -9.77
C LYS A 71 6.02 16.63 -10.43
N ARG A 72 6.05 17.73 -9.68
CA ARG A 72 6.51 19.03 -10.19
C ARG A 72 7.98 19.01 -10.61
N THR A 73 8.80 18.19 -9.98
CA THR A 73 10.23 18.02 -10.36
C THR A 73 10.45 17.00 -11.47
N GLY A 74 9.37 16.40 -12.02
CA GLY A 74 9.42 15.48 -13.14
C GLY A 74 9.73 14.02 -12.76
N ALA A 75 9.73 13.67 -11.47
CA ALA A 75 9.93 12.30 -11.03
C ALA A 75 8.64 11.47 -11.16
N VAL A 76 8.79 10.20 -11.45
CA VAL A 76 7.67 9.24 -11.47
C VAL A 76 7.38 8.78 -10.05
N VAL A 77 6.14 9.00 -9.58
CA VAL A 77 5.73 8.64 -8.23
C VAL A 77 4.78 7.44 -8.30
N SER A 78 5.10 6.40 -7.55
CA SER A 78 4.19 5.32 -7.23
C SER A 78 3.46 5.69 -5.93
N GLY A 79 2.18 6.02 -6.05
CA GLY A 79 1.30 6.76 -5.16
C GLY A 79 1.41 6.45 -3.66
N PRO A 80 0.75 7.22 -2.80
CA PRO A 80 0.73 6.91 -1.38
C PRO A 80 -0.01 5.59 -1.13
N ILE A 81 0.74 4.57 -0.70
CA ILE A 81 0.21 3.24 -0.38
C ILE A 81 -0.06 3.18 1.12
N PRO A 82 -1.31 2.93 1.56
CA PRO A 82 -1.61 2.75 2.96
C PRO A 82 -1.03 1.43 3.46
N LEU A 83 -0.24 1.49 4.52
CA LEU A 83 0.23 0.30 5.23
C LEU A 83 -0.70 0.00 6.42
N PRO A 84 -0.72 -1.23 6.93
CA PRO A 84 -1.51 -1.58 8.10
C PRO A 84 -1.21 -0.67 9.27
N THR A 85 -2.28 -0.15 9.91
CA THR A 85 -2.17 0.70 11.11
C THR A 85 -1.73 -0.16 12.29
N GLU A 86 -0.71 0.28 12.98
CA GLU A 86 -0.25 -0.34 14.22
C GLU A 86 -1.12 0.13 15.37
N ARG A 87 -1.65 -0.81 16.14
CA ARG A 87 -2.52 -0.54 17.27
C ARG A 87 -1.92 -1.11 18.53
N ASN A 88 -1.54 -0.24 19.45
CA ASN A 88 -1.02 -0.61 20.77
C ASN A 88 -2.07 -0.29 21.84
N ILE A 89 -2.41 -1.29 22.65
CA ILE A 89 -3.38 -1.18 23.72
C ILE A 89 -2.63 -1.23 25.05
N TYR A 90 -2.85 -0.22 25.90
CA TYR A 90 -2.28 -0.12 27.23
C TYR A 90 -3.40 -0.24 28.25
N THR A 91 -3.33 -1.25 29.09
CA THR A 91 -4.30 -1.49 30.17
C THR A 91 -3.70 -1.04 31.50
N VAL A 92 -4.34 -0.10 32.16
CA VAL A 92 -3.91 0.47 33.44
C VAL A 92 -4.96 0.18 34.50
N LEU A 93 -4.55 -0.16 35.72
CA LEU A 93 -5.43 -0.29 36.86
C LEU A 93 -5.90 1.10 37.31
N ARG A 94 -7.20 1.27 37.57
CA ARG A 94 -7.74 2.55 38.06
C ARG A 94 -7.37 2.85 39.49
N SER A 95 -7.15 1.79 40.29
CA SER A 95 -6.79 1.90 41.70
C SER A 95 -5.41 1.32 41.95
N VAL A 96 -4.69 1.91 42.89
CA VAL A 96 -3.36 1.44 43.36
C VAL A 96 -3.47 0.11 44.11
N HIS A 97 -4.62 -0.21 44.68
CA HIS A 97 -4.81 -1.35 45.58
C HIS A 97 -6.21 -1.98 45.42
N ILE A 98 -6.32 -3.29 45.60
CA ILE A 98 -7.53 -4.13 45.76
C ILE A 98 -8.35 -4.36 44.47
N HIS A 99 -8.69 -3.37 43.70
CA HIS A 99 -9.64 -3.49 42.57
C HIS A 99 -8.95 -3.95 41.27
N LYS A 100 -8.57 -5.22 41.21
CA LYS A 100 -7.88 -5.81 40.03
C LYS A 100 -8.73 -5.77 38.74
N ASP A 101 -10.05 -5.89 38.85
CA ASP A 101 -10.95 -5.95 37.72
C ASP A 101 -11.31 -4.55 37.17
N SER A 102 -11.08 -3.51 37.97
CA SER A 102 -11.30 -2.13 37.55
C SER A 102 -10.09 -1.61 36.74
N ARG A 103 -10.21 -1.68 35.45
CA ARG A 103 -9.12 -1.30 34.50
C ARG A 103 -9.61 -0.24 33.53
N GLU A 104 -8.67 0.54 33.03
CA GLU A 104 -8.87 1.50 31.96
C GLU A 104 -7.93 1.14 30.81
N GLN A 105 -8.45 1.17 29.58
CA GLN A 105 -7.67 0.83 28.40
C GLN A 105 -7.47 2.06 27.53
N PHE A 106 -6.21 2.34 27.22
CA PHE A 106 -5.81 3.39 26.30
C PHE A 106 -5.28 2.74 25.04
N GLU A 107 -5.57 3.31 23.87
CA GLU A 107 -5.00 2.83 22.62
C GLU A 107 -4.21 3.94 21.91
N MET A 108 -3.11 3.55 21.30
CA MET A 108 -2.30 4.37 20.43
C MET A 108 -2.34 3.76 19.03
N ARG A 109 -2.77 4.53 18.05
CA ARG A 109 -2.80 4.11 16.64
C ARG A 109 -1.73 4.87 15.87
N THR A 110 -0.82 4.13 15.23
CA THR A 110 0.19 4.70 14.33
C THR A 110 -0.19 4.38 12.90
N HIS A 111 -0.56 5.41 12.14
CA HIS A 111 -0.86 5.30 10.72
C HIS A 111 0.44 5.38 9.91
N LYS A 112 0.53 4.59 8.83
CA LYS A 112 1.73 4.50 7.99
C LYS A 112 1.36 4.66 6.53
N ARG A 113 2.17 5.42 5.77
CA ARG A 113 2.07 5.55 4.32
C ARG A 113 3.42 5.30 3.67
N LEU A 114 3.41 4.68 2.51
CA LEU A 114 4.58 4.40 1.71
C LEU A 114 4.48 5.11 0.37
N ILE A 115 5.53 5.81 -0.02
CA ILE A 115 5.64 6.48 -1.32
C ILE A 115 6.96 6.03 -1.94
N ASP A 116 6.91 5.49 -3.15
CA ASP A 116 8.10 5.15 -3.92
C ASP A 116 8.26 6.17 -5.05
N ILE A 117 9.41 6.85 -5.08
CA ILE A 117 9.78 7.78 -6.15
C ILE A 117 10.76 7.06 -7.04
N LEU A 118 10.38 6.90 -8.30
CA LEU A 118 11.18 6.26 -9.33
C LEU A 118 11.93 7.35 -10.12
N GLU A 119 13.17 7.04 -10.47
CA GLU A 119 14.03 7.94 -11.28
C GLU A 119 14.16 9.34 -10.67
N PRO A 120 14.62 9.45 -9.40
CA PRO A 120 14.77 10.74 -8.76
C PRO A 120 15.86 11.57 -9.44
N THR A 121 15.57 12.84 -9.70
CA THR A 121 16.58 13.81 -10.14
C THR A 121 17.22 14.49 -8.92
N PRO A 122 18.44 15.04 -9.02
CA PRO A 122 19.03 15.82 -7.92
C PRO A 122 18.09 16.94 -7.44
N LYS A 123 17.38 17.57 -8.38
CA LYS A 123 16.38 18.61 -8.07
C LYS A 123 15.21 18.07 -7.24
N THR A 124 14.84 16.82 -7.44
CA THR A 124 13.78 16.17 -6.65
C THR A 124 14.22 15.99 -5.21
N VAL A 125 15.46 15.54 -5.00
CA VAL A 125 16.03 15.35 -3.66
C VAL A 125 16.10 16.69 -2.91
N ASP A 126 16.61 17.73 -3.56
CA ASP A 126 16.71 19.08 -2.98
C ASP A 126 15.32 19.66 -2.63
N ALA A 127 14.34 19.44 -3.51
CA ALA A 127 12.97 19.90 -3.28
C ALA A 127 12.32 19.17 -2.10
N LEU A 128 12.56 17.88 -1.94
CA LEU A 128 12.05 17.08 -0.82
C LEU A 128 12.69 17.48 0.51
N MET A 129 14.00 17.82 0.50
CA MET A 129 14.71 18.27 1.71
C MET A 129 14.22 19.65 2.20
N ARG A 130 13.70 20.49 1.29
CA ARG A 130 13.17 21.83 1.62
C ARG A 130 11.67 21.82 1.92
N LEU A 131 11.05 20.66 1.91
CA LEU A 131 9.61 20.56 2.12
C LEU A 131 9.28 20.78 3.60
N ASP A 132 8.47 21.79 3.86
CA ASP A 132 7.96 22.05 5.21
C ASP A 132 6.80 21.12 5.52
N LEU A 133 7.01 20.25 6.48
CA LEU A 133 6.06 19.25 6.94
C LEU A 133 5.70 19.48 8.41
N PRO A 134 4.48 19.14 8.83
CA PRO A 134 4.08 19.31 10.22
C PRO A 134 4.92 18.41 11.14
N ALA A 135 5.30 18.91 12.30
CA ALA A 135 6.12 18.20 13.29
C ALA A 135 5.49 16.89 13.80
N ALA A 136 4.18 16.70 13.57
CA ALA A 136 3.45 15.48 13.97
C ALA A 136 3.67 14.29 13.02
N VAL A 137 4.36 14.48 11.89
CA VAL A 137 4.63 13.46 10.89
C VAL A 137 6.12 13.10 10.91
N ASP A 138 6.41 11.85 11.21
CA ASP A 138 7.75 11.27 11.13
C ASP A 138 8.03 10.71 9.74
N ILE A 139 9.23 10.98 9.21
CA ILE A 139 9.62 10.65 7.85
C ILE A 139 10.90 9.82 7.86
N GLU A 140 10.81 8.63 7.28
CA GLU A 140 11.97 7.77 7.01
C GLU A 140 12.22 7.73 5.49
N ILE A 141 13.40 8.13 5.06
CA ILE A 141 13.82 8.08 3.65
C ILE A 141 14.86 6.98 3.48
N LYS A 142 14.62 6.05 2.55
CA LYS A 142 15.57 5.01 2.14
C LYS A 142 15.89 5.17 0.66
N LEU A 143 17.18 5.24 0.38
CA LEU A 143 17.76 5.31 -0.97
C LEU A 143 18.08 3.91 -1.49
#